data_39cdea56e6a1f858daaca7b10f42a4b2
#
_entry.id   39cdea56e6a1f858daaca7b10f42a4b2
#
_cell.length_a   1.000
_cell.length_b   1.000
_cell.length_c   1.000
_cell.angle_alpha   90.00
_cell.angle_beta   90.00
_cell.angle_gamma   90.00
#
_symmetry.space_group_name_H-M   'P 1'
#
loop_
_entity.id
_entity.type
_entity.pdbx_description
1 polymer ?
#
loop_
_entity_poly.entity_id
_entity_poly.type
_entity_poly.pdbx_seq_one_letter_code
_entity_poly.pdbx_strand_id
1 'polypeptide(L)'
;MSKVSLIKKIGSYVYPLLLEERTDYFGKVHRIDIYRNQIMLSTPSAIYSFGKSYYPFSIPLKHLKNDIPKIKSFLMLGTGLGSGLHILQQQFNTYPKTTLVDLNQTLLDLSKQYFDLNTHHNVEWICDEASHFVDNCHEKYNLIGLDLFIDMSVPLFAKSEQFLLKLHGLLNQNGILIFNVLFSSINEMKIVEERLEGIYKEVTRLKHDRNNFYVCRR
;
A
#
# COMPACT_ATOMS: atom_id res chain seq x y z
N MET A 1 -3.28 -18.17 4.61
CA MET A 1 -4.76 -18.39 4.69
C MET A 1 -5.18 -19.70 5.38
N SER A 2 -4.33 -20.35 6.14
CA SER A 2 -4.63 -21.62 6.84
C SER A 2 -5.57 -21.48 8.06
N LYS A 3 -5.80 -20.28 8.58
CA LYS A 3 -6.59 -20.06 9.82
C LYS A 3 -8.10 -19.85 9.61
N VAL A 4 -8.60 -19.80 8.40
CA VAL A 4 -10.03 -19.56 8.13
C VAL A 4 -10.71 -20.88 7.73
N SER A 5 -11.78 -21.25 8.45
CA SER A 5 -12.53 -22.49 8.18
C SER A 5 -13.16 -22.47 6.77
N LEU A 6 -13.32 -23.65 6.17
CA LEU A 6 -13.95 -23.81 4.84
C LEU A 6 -15.37 -23.22 4.82
N ILE A 7 -16.14 -23.42 5.88
CA ILE A 7 -17.51 -22.90 6.01
C ILE A 7 -17.51 -21.35 5.91
N LYS A 8 -16.61 -20.68 6.65
CA LYS A 8 -16.49 -19.20 6.56
C LYS A 8 -16.05 -18.76 5.16
N LYS A 9 -15.16 -19.51 4.49
CA LYS A 9 -14.75 -19.21 3.11
C LYS A 9 -15.94 -19.26 2.15
N ILE A 10 -16.75 -20.31 2.20
CA ILE A 10 -17.96 -20.45 1.36
C ILE A 10 -18.98 -19.36 1.69
N GLY A 11 -19.32 -19.15 2.97
CA GLY A 11 -20.29 -18.15 3.40
C GLY A 11 -19.86 -16.71 3.04
N SER A 12 -18.58 -16.45 2.93
CA SER A 12 -18.04 -15.13 2.59
C SER A 12 -18.40 -14.64 1.17
N TYR A 13 -18.87 -15.52 0.29
CA TYR A 13 -19.33 -15.12 -1.04
C TYR A 13 -20.70 -14.41 -1.00
N VAL A 14 -21.48 -14.61 0.08
CA VAL A 14 -22.81 -14.01 0.26
C VAL A 14 -22.68 -12.65 0.95
N TYR A 15 -21.91 -12.57 2.05
CA TYR A 15 -21.69 -11.34 2.82
C TYR A 15 -20.37 -11.38 3.60
N PRO A 16 -19.83 -10.23 4.02
CA PRO A 16 -18.62 -10.19 4.85
C PRO A 16 -18.82 -10.89 6.19
N LEU A 17 -17.91 -11.80 6.55
CA LEU A 17 -17.94 -12.53 7.81
C LEU A 17 -16.79 -12.06 8.70
N LEU A 18 -17.14 -11.62 9.90
CA LEU A 18 -16.16 -11.18 10.89
C LEU A 18 -15.23 -12.33 11.30
N LEU A 19 -13.95 -12.08 11.24
CA LEU A 19 -12.90 -12.96 11.75
C LEU A 19 -12.39 -12.48 13.09
N GLU A 20 -12.09 -11.19 13.20
CA GLU A 20 -11.48 -10.59 14.38
C GLU A 20 -11.76 -9.08 14.41
N GLU A 21 -11.86 -8.51 15.61
CA GLU A 21 -11.73 -7.08 15.87
C GLU A 21 -10.53 -6.86 16.80
N ARG A 22 -9.75 -5.83 16.51
CA ARG A 22 -8.59 -5.48 17.33
C ARG A 22 -8.52 -3.97 17.49
N THR A 23 -8.37 -3.52 18.72
CA THR A 23 -8.10 -2.12 19.04
C THR A 23 -6.58 -1.90 19.05
N ASP A 24 -6.12 -0.87 18.36
CA ASP A 24 -4.71 -0.50 18.33
C ASP A 24 -4.31 0.39 19.53
N TYR A 25 -3.02 0.72 19.58
CA TYR A 25 -2.48 1.59 20.63
C TYR A 25 -3.13 3.00 20.63
N PHE A 26 -3.63 3.46 19.49
CA PHE A 26 -4.29 4.77 19.35
C PHE A 26 -5.78 4.72 19.73
N GLY A 27 -6.30 3.56 20.19
CA GLY A 27 -7.70 3.37 20.52
C GLY A 27 -8.61 3.15 19.29
N LYS A 28 -8.05 2.96 18.09
CA LYS A 28 -8.81 2.74 16.86
C LYS A 28 -9.15 1.26 16.71
N VAL A 29 -10.41 0.97 16.43
CA VAL A 29 -10.89 -0.39 16.19
C VAL A 29 -10.68 -0.77 14.73
N HIS A 30 -9.96 -1.85 14.53
CA HIS A 30 -9.70 -2.49 13.24
C HIS A 30 -10.52 -3.77 13.14
N ARG A 31 -11.33 -3.86 12.10
CA ARG A 31 -12.18 -5.00 11.80
C ARG A 31 -11.58 -5.82 10.67
N ILE A 32 -11.38 -7.11 10.92
CA ILE A 32 -10.91 -8.08 9.93
C ILE A 32 -12.08 -8.96 9.54
N ASP A 33 -12.47 -8.88 8.28
CA ASP A 33 -13.50 -9.72 7.69
C ASP A 33 -12.91 -10.63 6.60
N ILE A 34 -13.62 -11.73 6.31
CA ILE A 34 -13.46 -12.43 5.05
C ILE A 34 -14.65 -12.12 4.16
N TYR A 35 -14.39 -11.63 2.94
CA TYR A 35 -15.40 -11.36 1.93
C TYR A 35 -14.91 -11.83 0.55
N ARG A 36 -15.75 -12.60 -0.15
CA ARG A 36 -15.40 -13.24 -1.44
C ARG A 36 -14.07 -14.00 -1.38
N ASN A 37 -13.88 -14.74 -0.31
CA ASN A 37 -12.66 -15.49 0.00
C ASN A 37 -11.38 -14.63 0.05
N GLN A 38 -11.51 -13.33 0.36
CA GLN A 38 -10.39 -12.40 0.54
C GLN A 38 -10.47 -11.76 1.92
N ILE A 39 -9.32 -11.53 2.53
CA ILE A 39 -9.22 -10.82 3.81
C ILE A 39 -9.39 -9.33 3.54
N MET A 40 -10.25 -8.70 4.32
CA MET A 40 -10.53 -7.26 4.28
C MET A 40 -10.24 -6.67 5.66
N LEU A 41 -9.47 -5.59 5.68
CA LEU A 41 -9.26 -4.74 6.85
C LEU A 41 -10.06 -3.46 6.67
N SER A 42 -10.89 -3.15 7.63
CA SER A 42 -11.67 -1.92 7.64
C SER A 42 -11.69 -1.26 9.02
N THR A 43 -12.00 0.01 9.02
CA THR A 43 -12.46 0.78 10.17
C THR A 43 -13.87 1.29 9.87
N PRO A 44 -14.58 1.95 10.80
CA PRO A 44 -15.87 2.54 10.52
C PRO A 44 -15.87 3.53 9.35
N SER A 45 -14.72 4.15 9.04
CA SER A 45 -14.60 5.21 8.03
C SER A 45 -14.00 4.76 6.69
N ALA A 46 -13.23 3.67 6.65
CA ALA A 46 -12.46 3.30 5.45
C ALA A 46 -12.11 1.81 5.37
N ILE A 47 -11.88 1.32 4.14
CA ILE A 47 -11.24 0.03 3.87
C ILE A 47 -9.74 0.29 3.64
N TYR A 48 -8.91 -0.29 4.52
CA TYR A 48 -7.46 -0.13 4.50
C TYR A 48 -6.73 -1.23 3.73
N SER A 49 -7.39 -2.36 3.50
CA SER A 49 -6.82 -3.48 2.76
C SER A 49 -7.93 -4.42 2.30
N PHE A 50 -7.81 -4.99 1.10
CA PHE A 50 -8.78 -5.95 0.58
C PHE A 50 -8.12 -6.97 -0.36
N GLY A 51 -7.17 -7.71 0.16
CA GLY A 51 -6.47 -8.75 -0.59
C GLY A 51 -6.07 -8.28 -2.00
N LYS A 52 -6.32 -9.13 -3.00
CA LYS A 52 -6.04 -8.82 -4.43
C LYS A 52 -6.99 -7.81 -5.06
N SER A 53 -8.08 -7.44 -4.39
CA SER A 53 -9.10 -6.49 -4.88
C SER A 53 -8.84 -5.06 -4.39
N TYR A 54 -7.74 -4.81 -3.69
CA TYR A 54 -7.39 -3.49 -3.18
C TYR A 54 -6.99 -2.55 -4.33
N TYR A 55 -7.92 -1.68 -4.74
CA TYR A 55 -7.79 -0.82 -5.92
C TYR A 55 -6.52 0.05 -5.94
N PRO A 56 -6.07 0.64 -4.82
CA PRO A 56 -4.89 1.49 -4.82
C PRO A 56 -3.63 0.83 -5.39
N PHE A 57 -3.55 -0.50 -5.34
CA PHE A 57 -2.44 -1.24 -5.93
C PHE A 57 -2.85 -2.11 -7.12
N SER A 58 -4.07 -2.68 -7.14
CA SER A 58 -4.46 -3.56 -8.24
C SER A 58 -4.55 -2.83 -9.59
N ILE A 59 -4.98 -1.55 -9.59
CA ILE A 59 -5.08 -0.75 -10.81
C ILE A 59 -3.69 -0.31 -11.31
N PRO A 60 -2.83 0.34 -10.49
CA PRO A 60 -1.49 0.72 -10.93
C PRO A 60 -0.61 -0.47 -11.34
N LEU A 61 -0.65 -1.57 -10.58
CA LEU A 61 0.16 -2.75 -10.91
C LEU A 61 -0.30 -3.42 -12.22
N LYS A 62 -1.59 -3.41 -12.56
CA LYS A 62 -2.06 -3.85 -13.88
C LYS A 62 -1.57 -2.94 -15.00
N HIS A 63 -1.53 -1.63 -14.78
CA HIS A 63 -0.95 -0.67 -15.71
C HIS A 63 0.54 -0.95 -15.92
N LEU A 64 1.27 -1.32 -14.87
CA LEU A 64 2.69 -1.63 -14.84
C LEU A 64 3.04 -3.09 -15.22
N LYS A 65 2.12 -3.87 -15.77
CA LYS A 65 2.32 -5.31 -16.02
C LYS A 65 3.64 -5.67 -16.74
N ASN A 66 4.12 -4.81 -17.64
CA ASN A 66 5.36 -5.02 -18.40
C ASN A 66 6.63 -4.67 -17.58
N ASP A 67 6.49 -3.90 -16.50
CA ASP A 67 7.59 -3.51 -15.62
C ASP A 67 7.76 -4.49 -14.45
N ILE A 68 6.68 -5.18 -14.05
CA ILE A 68 6.66 -6.06 -12.87
C ILE A 68 7.79 -7.09 -12.86
N PRO A 69 8.18 -7.76 -13.98
CA PRO A 69 9.30 -8.71 -13.96
C PRO A 69 10.66 -8.10 -13.58
N LYS A 70 10.78 -6.76 -13.68
CA LYS A 70 11.99 -6.01 -13.34
C LYS A 70 12.04 -5.58 -11.86
N ILE A 71 10.92 -5.71 -11.12
CA ILE A 71 10.82 -5.31 -9.72
C ILE A 71 11.52 -6.36 -8.85
N LYS A 72 12.71 -6.02 -8.35
CA LYS A 72 13.53 -6.86 -7.46
C LYS A 72 13.49 -6.37 -6.01
N SER A 73 13.13 -5.09 -5.78
CA SER A 73 12.99 -4.50 -4.45
C SER A 73 11.74 -3.60 -4.40
N PHE A 74 11.02 -3.68 -3.29
CA PHE A 74 9.77 -2.97 -3.06
C PHE A 74 9.75 -2.36 -1.66
N LEU A 75 9.48 -1.07 -1.58
CA LEU A 75 9.17 -0.36 -0.34
C LEU A 75 7.69 -0.02 -0.32
N MET A 76 7.02 -0.36 0.76
CA MET A 76 5.63 0.02 1.02
C MET A 76 5.55 0.94 2.23
N LEU A 77 5.13 2.18 2.03
CA LEU A 77 4.86 3.17 3.07
C LEU A 77 3.35 3.26 3.28
N GLY A 78 2.89 2.86 4.48
CA GLY A 78 1.49 2.57 4.77
C GLY A 78 1.13 1.15 4.33
N THR A 79 1.45 0.19 5.19
CA THR A 79 1.34 -1.23 4.84
C THR A 79 -0.09 -1.74 4.86
N GLY A 80 -0.92 -1.26 5.80
CA GLY A 80 -2.19 -1.90 6.09
C GLY A 80 -1.97 -3.40 6.39
N LEU A 81 -2.66 -4.30 5.66
CA LEU A 81 -2.35 -5.74 5.70
C LEU A 81 -1.30 -6.17 4.64
N GLY A 82 -0.72 -5.26 3.87
CA GLY A 82 0.25 -5.59 2.82
C GLY A 82 -0.38 -6.00 1.49
N SER A 83 -1.55 -5.46 1.13
CA SER A 83 -2.23 -5.78 -0.12
C SER A 83 -1.38 -5.51 -1.36
N GLY A 84 -0.51 -4.49 -1.36
CA GLY A 84 0.39 -4.20 -2.48
C GLY A 84 1.31 -5.39 -2.80
N LEU A 85 2.01 -5.91 -1.78
CA LEU A 85 2.86 -7.09 -1.92
C LEU A 85 2.05 -8.36 -2.23
N HIS A 86 0.90 -8.53 -1.56
CA HIS A 86 0.01 -9.67 -1.81
C HIS A 86 -0.44 -9.73 -3.29
N ILE A 87 -0.74 -8.58 -3.91
CA ILE A 87 -1.08 -8.49 -5.34
C ILE A 87 0.10 -8.89 -6.21
N LEU A 88 1.31 -8.38 -5.93
CA LEU A 88 2.53 -8.77 -6.66
C LEU A 88 2.75 -10.28 -6.64
N GLN A 89 2.59 -10.90 -5.46
CA GLN A 89 2.77 -12.34 -5.29
C GLN A 89 1.66 -13.16 -5.96
N GLN A 90 0.38 -12.82 -5.72
CA GLN A 90 -0.75 -13.67 -6.10
C GLN A 90 -1.23 -13.46 -7.54
N GLN A 91 -1.05 -12.27 -8.11
CA GLN A 91 -1.50 -11.97 -9.48
C GLN A 91 -0.36 -11.99 -10.49
N PHE A 92 0.86 -11.68 -10.05
CA PHE A 92 2.00 -11.52 -10.95
C PHE A 92 3.14 -12.50 -10.68
N ASN A 93 3.01 -13.36 -9.67
CA ASN A 93 4.04 -14.34 -9.27
C ASN A 93 5.43 -13.69 -9.08
N THR A 94 5.43 -12.52 -8.44
CA THR A 94 6.63 -11.69 -8.25
C THR A 94 6.90 -11.50 -6.76
N TYR A 95 8.12 -11.81 -6.32
CA TYR A 95 8.54 -11.90 -4.92
C TYR A 95 9.78 -11.02 -4.67
N PRO A 96 9.64 -9.69 -4.69
CA PRO A 96 10.78 -8.77 -4.48
C PRO A 96 11.27 -8.81 -3.03
N LYS A 97 12.54 -8.43 -2.79
CA LYS A 97 12.98 -8.02 -1.44
C LYS A 97 12.11 -6.85 -1.02
N THR A 98 11.38 -6.98 0.09
CA THR A 98 10.33 -6.02 0.44
C THR A 98 10.53 -5.47 1.84
N THR A 99 10.39 -4.16 1.97
CA THR A 99 10.30 -3.45 3.25
C THR A 99 8.89 -2.89 3.40
N LEU A 100 8.19 -3.31 4.44
CA LEU A 100 6.84 -2.88 4.79
C LEU A 100 6.92 -1.96 6.00
N VAL A 101 6.56 -0.69 5.83
CA VAL A 101 6.60 0.33 6.89
C VAL A 101 5.19 0.77 7.24
N ASP A 102 4.86 0.74 8.52
CA ASP A 102 3.60 1.28 9.03
C ASP A 102 3.82 1.85 10.45
N LEU A 103 3.13 2.93 10.77
CA LEU A 103 3.17 3.51 12.10
C LEU A 103 2.51 2.61 13.16
N ASN A 104 1.63 1.72 12.72
CA ASN A 104 0.77 0.93 13.57
C ASN A 104 1.25 -0.52 13.67
N GLN A 105 1.92 -0.86 14.77
CA GLN A 105 2.40 -2.22 15.03
C GLN A 105 1.28 -3.27 14.97
N THR A 106 0.06 -2.92 15.39
CA THR A 106 -1.09 -3.83 15.31
C THR A 106 -1.40 -4.24 13.87
N LEU A 107 -1.29 -3.31 12.91
CA LEU A 107 -1.49 -3.60 11.48
C LEU A 107 -0.40 -4.52 10.93
N LEU A 108 0.85 -4.29 11.32
CA LEU A 108 1.97 -5.17 10.93
C LEU A 108 1.79 -6.60 11.47
N ASP A 109 1.33 -6.74 12.71
CA ASP A 109 1.06 -8.05 13.32
C ASP A 109 -0.12 -8.76 12.64
N LEU A 110 -1.18 -8.02 12.30
CA LEU A 110 -2.31 -8.53 11.52
C LEU A 110 -1.88 -8.93 10.10
N SER A 111 -0.99 -8.16 9.47
CA SER A 111 -0.41 -8.49 8.17
C SER A 111 0.31 -9.85 8.22
N LYS A 112 1.18 -10.06 9.22
CA LYS A 112 1.88 -11.35 9.43
C LYS A 112 0.91 -12.49 9.72
N GLN A 113 -0.19 -12.20 10.42
CA GLN A 113 -1.18 -13.22 10.82
C GLN A 113 -2.05 -13.69 9.65
N TYR A 114 -2.50 -12.77 8.79
CA TYR A 114 -3.52 -13.04 7.78
C TYR A 114 -2.97 -13.23 6.37
N PHE A 115 -1.83 -12.64 6.06
CA PHE A 115 -1.17 -12.83 4.77
C PHE A 115 0.15 -13.57 4.94
N ASP A 116 0.36 -14.61 4.15
CA ASP A 116 1.64 -15.32 4.07
C ASP A 116 2.56 -14.57 3.09
N LEU A 117 2.95 -13.35 3.47
CA LEU A 117 3.75 -12.47 2.62
C LEU A 117 5.23 -12.85 2.58
N ASN A 118 5.72 -13.57 3.61
CA ASN A 118 7.13 -13.91 3.75
C ASN A 118 7.49 -15.30 3.23
N THR A 119 6.75 -15.79 2.23
CA THR A 119 6.93 -17.14 1.64
C THR A 119 8.39 -17.42 1.23
N HIS A 120 9.12 -16.38 0.79
CA HIS A 120 10.53 -16.48 0.37
C HIS A 120 11.51 -15.86 1.37
N HIS A 121 11.11 -15.60 2.61
CA HIS A 121 11.94 -15.00 3.66
C HIS A 121 12.63 -13.69 3.25
N ASN A 122 11.97 -12.88 2.45
CA ASN A 122 12.48 -11.66 1.86
C ASN A 122 11.67 -10.41 2.22
N VAL A 123 10.86 -10.49 3.29
CA VAL A 123 10.02 -9.38 3.76
C VAL A 123 10.46 -8.93 5.15
N GLU A 124 10.68 -7.64 5.28
CA GLU A 124 10.95 -6.94 6.52
C GLU A 124 9.76 -6.08 6.91
N TRP A 125 9.36 -6.12 8.20
CA TRP A 125 8.30 -5.29 8.76
C TRP A 125 8.90 -4.29 9.74
N ILE A 126 8.69 -3.00 9.50
CA ILE A 126 9.24 -1.91 10.29
C ILE A 126 8.08 -1.08 10.85
N CYS A 127 8.01 -0.98 12.18
CA CYS A 127 7.08 -0.08 12.86
C CYS A 127 7.75 1.27 13.03
N ASP A 128 7.44 2.20 12.13
CA ASP A 128 8.02 3.55 12.13
C ASP A 128 7.11 4.54 11.40
N GLU A 129 7.29 5.84 11.67
CA GLU A 129 6.69 6.88 10.88
C GLU A 129 7.36 6.95 9.50
N ALA A 130 6.57 7.05 8.43
CA ALA A 130 7.09 7.03 7.07
C ALA A 130 8.11 8.15 6.79
N SER A 131 7.95 9.34 7.34
CA SER A 131 8.91 10.44 7.18
C SER A 131 10.23 10.15 7.88
N HIS A 132 10.17 9.63 9.11
CA HIS A 132 11.36 9.25 9.87
C HIS A 132 12.11 8.09 9.19
N PHE A 133 11.39 7.07 8.75
CA PHE A 133 11.99 5.96 7.99
C PHE A 133 12.69 6.47 6.71
N VAL A 134 12.03 7.31 5.92
CA VAL A 134 12.58 7.83 4.65
C VAL A 134 13.83 8.68 4.89
N ASP A 135 13.88 9.43 5.99
CA ASP A 135 15.03 10.26 6.35
C ASP A 135 16.28 9.45 6.73
N ASN A 136 16.09 8.24 7.23
CA ASN A 136 17.18 7.36 7.67
C ASN A 136 17.44 6.19 6.69
N CYS A 137 16.66 6.05 5.63
CA CYS A 137 16.79 4.96 4.67
C CYS A 137 17.88 5.26 3.63
N HIS A 138 18.81 4.32 3.46
CA HIS A 138 19.87 4.38 2.45
C HIS A 138 19.71 3.34 1.33
N GLU A 139 18.74 2.43 1.48
CA GLU A 139 18.40 1.41 0.48
C GLU A 139 17.75 2.05 -0.75
N LYS A 140 17.86 1.37 -1.90
CA LYS A 140 17.24 1.78 -3.16
C LYS A 140 16.23 0.74 -3.61
N TYR A 141 15.12 1.22 -4.19
CA TYR A 141 13.99 0.37 -4.55
C TYR A 141 13.64 0.49 -6.04
N ASN A 142 13.19 -0.63 -6.62
CA ASN A 142 12.63 -0.60 -7.98
C ASN A 142 11.18 -0.10 -7.97
N LEU A 143 10.47 -0.36 -6.89
CA LEU A 143 9.10 0.10 -6.68
C LEU A 143 8.98 0.69 -5.28
N ILE A 144 8.33 1.85 -5.19
CA ILE A 144 7.86 2.43 -3.93
C ILE A 144 6.35 2.56 -4.01
N GLY A 145 5.63 2.04 -3.03
CA GLY A 145 4.20 2.27 -2.82
C GLY A 145 4.00 3.27 -1.68
N LEU A 146 3.31 4.37 -1.96
CA LEU A 146 2.95 5.40 -0.99
C LEU A 146 1.43 5.40 -0.80
N ASP A 147 0.97 4.87 0.34
CA ASP A 147 -0.44 4.68 0.69
C ASP A 147 -0.72 5.09 2.14
N LEU A 148 -0.35 6.32 2.46
CA LEU A 148 -0.47 6.87 3.80
C LEU A 148 -1.83 7.53 4.00
N PHE A 149 -2.60 7.01 4.94
CA PHE A 149 -3.89 7.57 5.31
C PHE A 149 -4.07 7.66 6.83
N ILE A 150 -4.56 8.82 7.27
CA ILE A 150 -5.17 9.00 8.58
C ILE A 150 -6.65 9.21 8.31
N ASP A 151 -7.46 8.18 8.59
CA ASP A 151 -8.85 8.07 8.15
C ASP A 151 -9.00 8.22 6.62
N MET A 152 -9.59 9.31 6.15
CA MET A 152 -9.75 9.60 4.71
C MET A 152 -8.82 10.70 4.21
N SER A 153 -7.81 11.06 4.99
CA SER A 153 -6.89 12.15 4.64
C SER A 153 -5.47 11.64 4.45
N VAL A 154 -4.81 12.10 3.41
CA VAL A 154 -3.38 11.89 3.21
C VAL A 154 -2.61 12.94 4.02
N PRO A 155 -1.64 12.55 4.87
CA PRO A 155 -0.83 13.50 5.64
C PRO A 155 -0.19 14.57 4.75
N LEU A 156 -0.13 15.80 5.24
CA LEU A 156 0.37 16.93 4.44
C LEU A 156 1.82 16.73 4.00
N PHE A 157 2.66 16.14 4.85
CA PHE A 157 4.06 15.88 4.52
C PHE A 157 4.20 14.94 3.32
N ALA A 158 3.31 13.95 3.17
CA ALA A 158 3.36 12.97 2.07
C ALA A 158 3.10 13.60 0.69
N LYS A 159 2.51 14.79 0.65
CA LYS A 159 2.26 15.60 -0.54
C LYS A 159 3.29 16.72 -0.72
N SER A 160 4.23 16.91 0.21
CA SER A 160 5.24 17.95 0.14
C SER A 160 6.30 17.64 -0.90
N GLU A 161 6.80 18.66 -1.57
CA GLU A 161 7.90 18.52 -2.54
C GLU A 161 9.13 17.87 -1.91
N GLN A 162 9.48 18.28 -0.69
CA GLN A 162 10.64 17.75 0.03
C GLN A 162 10.54 16.23 0.23
N PHE A 163 9.38 15.72 0.64
CA PHE A 163 9.18 14.28 0.86
C PHE A 163 9.18 13.51 -0.46
N LEU A 164 8.55 14.05 -1.50
CA LEU A 164 8.52 13.47 -2.84
C LEU A 164 9.93 13.41 -3.47
N LEU A 165 10.78 14.43 -3.26
CA LEU A 165 12.19 14.42 -3.65
C LEU A 165 12.99 13.33 -2.91
N LYS A 166 12.76 13.14 -1.61
CA LYS A 166 13.38 12.06 -0.85
C LYS A 166 13.00 10.69 -1.42
N LEU A 167 11.71 10.46 -1.71
CA LEU A 167 11.24 9.22 -2.34
C LEU A 167 11.88 9.00 -3.72
N HIS A 168 11.97 10.05 -4.55
CA HIS A 168 12.69 9.99 -5.81
C HIS A 168 14.16 9.59 -5.59
N GLY A 169 14.80 10.13 -4.54
CA GLY A 169 16.15 9.74 -4.13
C GLY A 169 16.28 8.26 -3.77
N LEU A 170 15.26 7.63 -3.18
CA LEU A 170 15.25 6.20 -2.82
C LEU A 170 14.91 5.27 -4.00
N LEU A 171 14.49 5.77 -5.14
CA LEU A 171 14.27 4.93 -6.32
C LEU A 171 15.60 4.56 -7.00
N ASN A 172 15.69 3.35 -7.52
CA ASN A 172 16.72 2.95 -8.47
C ASN A 172 16.56 3.72 -9.79
N GLN A 173 17.56 3.69 -10.67
CA GLN A 173 17.42 4.13 -12.04
C GLN A 173 16.26 3.35 -12.71
N ASN A 174 15.32 4.06 -13.34
CA ASN A 174 14.05 3.54 -13.87
C ASN A 174 13.11 2.95 -12.79
N GLY A 175 13.30 3.30 -11.52
CA GLY A 175 12.39 2.95 -10.44
C GLY A 175 11.06 3.69 -10.56
N ILE A 176 10.04 3.15 -9.92
CA ILE A 176 8.66 3.61 -10.03
C ILE A 176 8.09 3.91 -8.65
N LEU A 177 7.43 5.06 -8.52
CA LEU A 177 6.56 5.38 -7.40
C LEU A 177 5.11 5.14 -7.79
N ILE A 178 4.35 4.41 -6.97
CA ILE A 178 2.89 4.41 -6.97
C ILE A 178 2.43 5.24 -5.78
N PHE A 179 1.73 6.32 -6.02
CA PHE A 179 1.19 7.21 -4.98
C PHE A 179 -0.33 7.20 -5.00
N ASN A 180 -0.96 6.63 -3.97
CA ASN A 180 -2.40 6.71 -3.76
C ASN A 180 -2.74 7.97 -2.96
N VAL A 181 -3.61 8.80 -3.50
CA VAL A 181 -3.99 10.07 -2.88
C VAL A 181 -5.46 10.42 -3.07
N LEU A 182 -6.05 10.98 -2.02
CA LEU A 182 -7.32 11.69 -2.05
C LEU A 182 -7.05 13.19 -1.93
N PHE A 183 -7.74 13.98 -2.74
CA PHE A 183 -7.66 15.44 -2.70
C PHE A 183 -8.91 16.06 -2.10
N SER A 184 -8.70 17.09 -1.28
CA SER A 184 -9.77 17.91 -0.72
C SER A 184 -10.31 18.94 -1.72
N SER A 185 -9.49 19.30 -2.73
CA SER A 185 -9.84 20.28 -3.75
C SER A 185 -9.07 20.07 -5.05
N ILE A 186 -9.60 20.65 -6.13
CA ILE A 186 -8.93 20.69 -7.44
C ILE A 186 -7.61 21.46 -7.37
N ASN A 187 -7.54 22.51 -6.56
CA ASN A 187 -6.32 23.30 -6.40
C ASN A 187 -5.20 22.46 -5.73
N GLU A 188 -5.53 21.73 -4.68
CA GLU A 188 -4.58 20.81 -4.04
C GLU A 188 -4.04 19.77 -5.04
N MET A 189 -4.94 19.21 -5.87
CA MET A 189 -4.56 18.25 -6.90
C MET A 189 -3.55 18.84 -7.89
N LYS A 190 -3.80 20.05 -8.41
CA LYS A 190 -2.89 20.73 -9.35
C LYS A 190 -1.52 20.96 -8.73
N ILE A 191 -1.47 21.44 -7.47
CA ILE A 191 -0.19 21.67 -6.78
C ILE A 191 0.61 20.37 -6.65
N VAL A 192 -0.04 19.25 -6.33
CA VAL A 192 0.65 17.94 -6.22
C VAL A 192 1.10 17.45 -7.59
N GLU A 193 0.28 17.62 -8.63
CA GLU A 193 0.64 17.26 -10.01
C GLU A 193 1.86 18.03 -10.49
N GLU A 194 1.88 19.35 -10.31
CA GLU A 194 3.04 20.21 -10.65
C GLU A 194 4.32 19.76 -9.94
N ARG A 195 4.24 19.39 -8.66
CA ARG A 195 5.38 18.84 -7.90
C ARG A 195 5.87 17.52 -8.49
N LEU A 196 4.95 16.60 -8.76
CA LEU A 196 5.31 15.29 -9.33
C LEU A 196 5.96 15.46 -10.72
N GLU A 197 5.39 16.28 -11.59
CA GLU A 197 5.92 16.56 -12.93
C GLU A 197 7.29 17.28 -12.89
N GLY A 198 7.54 18.10 -11.85
CA GLY A 198 8.84 18.73 -11.63
C GLY A 198 9.93 17.77 -11.13
N ILE A 199 9.55 16.66 -10.48
CA ILE A 199 10.48 15.71 -9.85
C ILE A 199 10.72 14.47 -10.72
N TYR A 200 9.65 13.92 -11.33
CA TYR A 200 9.67 12.64 -12.04
C TYR A 200 9.66 12.85 -13.55
N LYS A 201 10.34 11.97 -14.26
CA LYS A 201 10.51 12.02 -15.71
C LYS A 201 9.21 11.79 -16.48
N GLU A 202 8.35 10.95 -15.92
CA GLU A 202 7.03 10.62 -16.46
C GLU A 202 6.05 10.44 -15.31
N VAL A 203 4.89 11.07 -15.42
CA VAL A 203 3.81 11.00 -14.43
C VAL A 203 2.52 10.59 -15.13
N THR A 204 1.98 9.44 -14.76
CA THR A 204 0.69 8.97 -15.27
C THR A 204 -0.32 8.97 -14.13
N ARG A 205 -1.44 9.65 -14.33
CA ARG A 205 -2.56 9.64 -13.40
C ARG A 205 -3.60 8.60 -13.81
N LEU A 206 -3.92 7.71 -12.88
CA LEU A 206 -5.02 6.77 -12.96
C LEU A 206 -6.06 7.16 -11.91
N LYS A 207 -7.35 6.97 -12.21
CA LYS A 207 -8.44 7.37 -11.31
C LYS A 207 -9.43 6.21 -11.12
N HIS A 208 -9.87 6.03 -9.88
CA HIS A 208 -11.00 5.15 -9.56
C HIS A 208 -11.78 5.75 -8.37
N ASP A 209 -13.06 6.03 -8.58
CA ASP A 209 -13.92 6.74 -7.63
C ASP A 209 -13.28 8.07 -7.18
N ARG A 210 -13.01 8.20 -5.88
CA ARG A 210 -12.36 9.38 -5.29
C ARG A 210 -10.84 9.30 -5.30
N ASN A 211 -10.25 8.10 -5.45
CA ASN A 211 -8.82 7.89 -5.42
C ASN A 211 -8.17 8.30 -6.74
N ASN A 212 -7.02 8.94 -6.61
CA ASN A 212 -6.09 9.16 -7.70
C ASN A 212 -4.83 8.35 -7.43
N PHE A 213 -4.36 7.65 -8.43
CA PHE A 213 -3.14 6.86 -8.37
C PHE A 213 -2.15 7.47 -9.33
N TYR A 214 -1.06 8.00 -8.83
CA TYR A 214 0.03 8.49 -9.67
C TYR A 214 1.07 7.40 -9.82
N VAL A 215 1.41 7.07 -11.06
CA VAL A 215 2.52 6.21 -11.43
C VAL A 215 3.61 7.12 -11.95
N CYS A 216 4.69 7.28 -11.17
CA CYS A 216 5.76 8.23 -11.46
C CYS A 216 7.05 7.46 -11.74
N ARG A 217 7.73 7.75 -12.85
CA ARG A 217 9.00 7.12 -13.25
C ARG A 217 10.18 8.06 -13.00
N ARG A 218 11.24 7.50 -12.39
CA ARG A 218 12.49 8.20 -12.20
C ARG A 218 13.27 8.39 -13.50
#